data_510affd85aff306855f3053827ab9575
#
_entry.id   510affd85aff306855f3053827ab9575
#
_cell.length_a   1.000
_cell.length_b   1.000
_cell.length_c   1.000
_cell.angle_alpha   90.00
_cell.angle_beta   90.00
_cell.angle_gamma   90.00
#
_symmetry.space_group_name_H-M   'P 1'
#
loop_
_entity.id
_entity.type
_entity.pdbx_description
1 polymer ?
#
loop_
_entity_poly.entity_id
_entity_poly.type
_entity_poly.pdbx_seq_one_letter_code
_entity_poly.pdbx_strand_id
1 'polypeptide(L)'
;MTNQTLKKIDIQKIADEGIKMYEKIKADYEPHHNGKYLAIEIESGKAYLGESGAEAVSLAKSKHPDKYFYLVKIGYDVSETLAQYLNIRTNLR
;
A
#
# COMPACT_ATOMS: atom_id res chain seq x y z
N MET A 1 -3.17 -4.50 -24.46
CA MET A 1 -3.19 -3.29 -24.82
C MET A 1 -3.91 -2.39 -23.92
N THR A 2 -5.18 -2.35 -23.95
CA THR A 2 -5.90 -1.48 -23.08
C THR A 2 -5.56 -1.68 -21.63
N ASN A 3 -5.13 -2.85 -21.29
CA ASN A 3 -4.81 -3.15 -19.89
C ASN A 3 -3.70 -2.29 -19.35
N GLN A 4 -2.72 -1.98 -20.15
CA GLN A 4 -1.63 -1.16 -19.66
C GLN A 4 -2.08 0.24 -19.37
N THR A 5 -2.95 0.76 -20.19
CA THR A 5 -3.46 2.10 -19.97
C THR A 5 -4.20 2.19 -18.65
N LEU A 6 -5.02 1.20 -18.38
CA LEU A 6 -5.77 1.18 -17.14
C LEU A 6 -4.85 1.12 -15.93
N LYS A 7 -3.79 0.36 -16.04
CA LYS A 7 -2.87 0.22 -14.93
C LYS A 7 -2.19 1.52 -14.58
N LYS A 8 -1.86 2.32 -15.56
CA LYS A 8 -1.25 3.60 -15.29
C LYS A 8 -2.19 4.50 -14.50
N ILE A 9 -3.43 4.53 -14.90
CA ILE A 9 -4.43 5.33 -14.23
C ILE A 9 -4.61 4.85 -12.81
N ASP A 10 -4.63 3.54 -12.64
CA ASP A 10 -4.88 2.96 -11.35
C ASP A 10 -3.78 3.25 -10.34
N ILE A 11 -2.53 3.33 -10.79
CA ILE A 11 -1.43 3.61 -9.88
C ILE A 11 -1.60 4.95 -9.19
N GLN A 12 -1.98 5.97 -9.94
CA GLN A 12 -2.19 7.27 -9.34
C GLN A 12 -3.37 7.25 -8.38
N LYS A 13 -4.42 6.58 -8.78
CA LYS A 13 -5.60 6.48 -7.94
C LYS A 13 -5.29 5.71 -6.66
N ILE A 14 -4.53 4.64 -6.78
CA ILE A 14 -4.15 3.85 -5.62
C ILE A 14 -3.39 4.71 -4.61
N ALA A 15 -2.46 5.51 -5.10
CA ALA A 15 -1.69 6.36 -4.23
C ALA A 15 -2.58 7.38 -3.54
N ASP A 16 -3.46 8.03 -4.29
CA ASP A 16 -4.33 9.05 -3.73
C ASP A 16 -5.27 8.48 -2.68
N GLU A 17 -5.90 7.37 -3.03
CA GLU A 17 -6.84 6.74 -2.10
C GLU A 17 -6.12 6.15 -0.90
N GLY A 18 -4.97 5.57 -1.13
CA GLY A 18 -4.20 4.97 -0.06
C GLY A 18 -3.77 5.99 0.98
N ILE A 19 -3.34 7.16 0.52
CA ILE A 19 -2.94 8.21 1.42
C ILE A 19 -4.12 8.64 2.29
N LYS A 20 -5.27 8.82 1.67
CA LYS A 20 -6.46 9.22 2.41
C LYS A 20 -6.85 8.17 3.45
N MET A 21 -6.78 6.92 3.05
CA MET A 21 -7.13 5.84 3.96
C MET A 21 -6.17 5.76 5.14
N TYR A 22 -4.88 5.90 4.86
CA TYR A 22 -3.91 5.86 5.93
C TYR A 22 -4.12 7.01 6.92
N GLU A 23 -4.43 8.20 6.39
CA GLU A 23 -4.66 9.33 7.28
C GLU A 23 -5.79 9.06 8.27
N LYS A 24 -6.77 8.30 7.84
CA LYS A 24 -7.91 8.00 8.71
C LYS A 24 -7.57 7.00 9.80
N ILE A 25 -6.67 6.05 9.51
CA ILE A 25 -6.42 4.95 10.44
C ILE A 25 -5.07 5.03 11.15
N LYS A 26 -4.23 5.97 10.75
CA LYS A 26 -2.86 5.95 11.25
C LYS A 26 -2.77 6.09 12.77
N ALA A 27 -3.73 6.74 13.39
CA ALA A 27 -3.71 6.91 14.83
C ALA A 27 -3.81 5.56 15.57
N ASP A 28 -4.39 4.57 14.89
CA ASP A 28 -4.49 3.24 15.47
C ASP A 28 -3.15 2.51 15.47
N TYR A 29 -2.21 2.98 14.66
CA TYR A 29 -0.94 2.28 14.47
C TYR A 29 0.25 3.07 14.96
N GLU A 30 0.18 4.39 14.89
CA GLU A 30 1.27 5.24 15.37
C GLU A 30 1.05 5.60 16.80
N PRO A 31 2.08 5.67 17.61
CA PRO A 31 3.48 5.33 17.28
C PRO A 31 3.82 3.89 17.59
N HIS A 32 2.90 3.10 18.09
CA HIS A 32 3.20 1.76 18.59
C HIS A 32 3.82 0.85 17.53
N HIS A 33 3.41 1.01 16.28
CA HIS A 33 3.89 0.15 15.22
C HIS A 33 4.79 0.87 14.23
N ASN A 34 5.37 2.00 14.65
CA ASN A 34 6.28 2.72 13.75
C ASN A 34 7.38 1.82 13.23
N GLY A 35 7.65 1.93 11.94
CA GLY A 35 8.66 1.11 11.30
C GLY A 35 8.15 -0.16 10.67
N LYS A 36 6.97 -0.58 11.05
CA LYS A 36 6.32 -1.72 10.41
C LYS A 36 5.55 -1.23 9.19
N TYR A 37 4.92 -2.15 8.49
CA TYR A 37 4.26 -1.83 7.23
C TYR A 37 2.79 -2.20 7.24
N LEU A 38 2.01 -1.40 6.53
CA LEU A 38 0.61 -1.70 6.29
C LEU A 38 0.38 -1.81 4.81
N ALA A 39 -0.33 -2.86 4.40
CA ALA A 39 -0.81 -2.97 3.03
C ALA A 39 -2.31 -2.71 3.09
N ILE A 40 -2.74 -1.66 2.45
CA ILE A 40 -4.14 -1.24 2.50
C ILE A 40 -4.81 -1.59 1.18
N GLU A 41 -5.84 -2.40 1.26
CA GLU A 41 -6.58 -2.78 0.06
C GLU A 41 -7.54 -1.64 -0.28
N ILE A 42 -7.40 -1.12 -1.49
CA ILE A 42 -8.05 0.13 -1.86
C ILE A 42 -9.56 0.08 -1.89
N GLU A 43 -10.11 -1.02 -2.37
CA GLU A 43 -11.57 -1.09 -2.50
C GLU A 43 -12.28 -1.24 -1.16
N SER A 44 -11.75 -2.10 -0.31
CA SER A 44 -12.39 -2.36 0.97
C SER A 44 -11.88 -1.49 2.10
N GLY A 45 -10.67 -0.95 1.94
CA GLY A 45 -10.05 -0.17 2.99
C GLY A 45 -9.42 -1.02 4.07
N LYS A 46 -9.42 -2.32 3.92
CA LYS A 46 -8.82 -3.19 4.93
C LYS A 46 -7.31 -3.09 4.90
N ALA A 47 -6.71 -3.12 6.09
CA ALA A 47 -5.27 -2.95 6.23
C ALA A 47 -4.66 -4.18 6.88
N TYR A 48 -3.47 -4.54 6.39
CA TYR A 48 -2.77 -5.73 6.87
C TYR A 48 -1.38 -5.35 7.33
N LEU A 49 -1.09 -5.68 8.59
CA LEU A 49 0.16 -5.30 9.23
C LEU A 49 1.22 -6.36 9.01
N GLY A 50 2.44 -5.93 8.70
CA GLY A 50 3.56 -6.84 8.52
C GLY A 50 4.83 -6.22 9.04
N GLU A 51 5.79 -7.07 9.39
CA GLU A 51 7.08 -6.60 9.85
C GLU A 51 7.90 -6.01 8.69
N SER A 52 7.60 -6.45 7.50
CA SER A 52 8.24 -5.93 6.30
C SER A 52 7.18 -5.66 5.26
N GLY A 53 7.58 -4.90 4.23
CA GLY A 53 6.66 -4.64 3.14
C GLY A 53 6.22 -5.92 2.45
N ALA A 54 7.15 -6.83 2.23
CA ALA A 54 6.83 -8.09 1.58
C ALA A 54 5.82 -8.89 2.40
N GLU A 55 5.99 -8.89 3.71
CA GLU A 55 5.08 -9.63 4.57
C GLU A 55 3.69 -9.05 4.53
N ALA A 56 3.61 -7.72 4.64
CA ALA A 56 2.31 -7.06 4.63
C ALA A 56 1.58 -7.31 3.31
N VAL A 57 2.28 -7.18 2.20
CA VAL A 57 1.68 -7.39 0.89
C VAL A 57 1.29 -8.85 0.71
N SER A 58 2.13 -9.76 1.16
CA SER A 58 1.82 -11.18 1.04
C SER A 58 0.55 -11.53 1.78
N LEU A 59 0.41 -11.00 2.98
CA LEU A 59 -0.79 -11.25 3.77
C LEU A 59 -2.02 -10.66 3.09
N ALA A 60 -1.89 -9.43 2.60
CA ALA A 60 -3.00 -8.77 1.93
C ALA A 60 -3.42 -9.54 0.69
N LYS A 61 -2.44 -10.02 -0.08
CA LYS A 61 -2.74 -10.76 -1.30
C LYS A 61 -3.41 -12.09 -1.00
N SER A 62 -3.10 -12.70 0.12
CA SER A 62 -3.74 -13.95 0.46
C SER A 62 -5.24 -13.76 0.69
N LYS A 63 -5.63 -12.55 1.10
CA LYS A 63 -7.04 -12.23 1.31
C LYS A 63 -7.70 -11.63 0.09
N HIS A 64 -6.94 -10.91 -0.71
CA HIS A 64 -7.48 -10.22 -1.90
C HIS A 64 -6.56 -10.43 -3.08
N PRO A 65 -6.53 -11.63 -3.66
CA PRO A 65 -5.50 -11.97 -4.67
C PRO A 65 -5.50 -11.11 -5.91
N ASP A 66 -6.64 -10.54 -6.28
CA ASP A 66 -6.71 -9.77 -7.52
C ASP A 66 -6.86 -8.28 -7.30
N LYS A 67 -6.59 -7.80 -6.09
CA LYS A 67 -6.80 -6.39 -5.79
C LYS A 67 -5.50 -5.62 -5.72
N TYR A 68 -5.63 -4.30 -5.67
CA TYR A 68 -4.47 -3.41 -5.55
C TYR A 68 -4.32 -2.96 -4.11
N PHE A 69 -3.08 -2.71 -3.74
CA PHE A 69 -2.76 -2.32 -2.37
C PHE A 69 -1.87 -1.10 -2.35
N TYR A 70 -2.05 -0.28 -1.32
CA TYR A 70 -1.15 0.81 -1.03
C TYR A 70 -0.29 0.38 0.13
N LEU A 71 1.03 0.39 -0.06
CA LEU A 71 1.96 -0.02 0.98
C LEU A 71 2.54 1.20 1.66
N VAL A 72 2.42 1.25 2.98
CA VAL A 72 2.91 2.39 3.74
C VAL A 72 3.77 1.92 4.89
N LYS A 73 4.84 2.65 5.15
CA LYS A 73 5.69 2.41 6.31
C LYS A 73 5.17 3.27 7.45
N ILE A 74 4.71 2.64 8.49
CA ILE A 74 4.03 3.32 9.58
C ILE A 74 4.97 4.31 10.27
N GLY A 75 4.49 5.54 10.42
CA GLY A 75 5.25 6.58 11.10
C GLY A 75 6.25 7.31 10.22
N TYR A 76 6.28 7.00 8.93
CA TYR A 76 7.20 7.63 8.00
C TYR A 76 6.47 8.48 6.98
N ASP A 77 7.24 9.32 6.30
CA ASP A 77 6.68 10.21 5.31
C ASP A 77 6.05 9.43 4.15
N VAL A 78 4.82 9.80 3.81
CA VAL A 78 4.12 9.07 2.75
C VAL A 78 4.80 9.20 1.40
N SER A 79 5.48 10.31 1.14
CA SER A 79 6.16 10.44 -0.15
C SER A 79 7.29 9.45 -0.27
N GLU A 80 7.98 9.18 0.82
CA GLU A 80 9.03 8.18 0.84
C GLU A 80 8.46 6.80 0.61
N THR A 81 7.35 6.53 1.28
CA THR A 81 6.69 5.24 1.15
C THR A 81 6.23 5.02 -0.28
N LEU A 82 5.70 6.05 -0.89
CA LEU A 82 5.23 5.94 -2.27
C LEU A 82 6.37 5.58 -3.21
N ALA A 83 7.53 6.17 -3.01
CA ALA A 83 8.67 5.88 -3.84
C ALA A 83 9.06 4.41 -3.72
N GLN A 84 9.03 3.88 -2.51
CA GLN A 84 9.32 2.48 -2.27
C GLN A 84 8.36 1.57 -3.00
N TYR A 85 7.10 1.93 -2.95
CA TYR A 85 6.07 1.15 -3.63
C TYR A 85 6.33 1.10 -5.13
N LEU A 86 6.68 2.24 -5.70
CA LEU A 86 6.96 2.30 -7.13
C LEU A 86 8.18 1.48 -7.50
N ASN A 87 9.19 1.50 -6.64
CA ASN A 87 10.38 0.69 -6.87
C ASN A 87 10.06 -0.78 -6.93
N ILE A 88 9.20 -1.22 -6.04
CA ILE A 88 8.79 -2.63 -6.02
C ILE A 88 8.15 -3.00 -7.34
N ARG A 89 7.28 -2.13 -7.86
CA ARG A 89 6.64 -2.41 -9.13
C ARG A 89 7.64 -2.46 -10.26
N THR A 90 8.60 -1.56 -10.22
CA THR A 90 9.63 -1.51 -11.25
C THR A 90 10.44 -2.80 -11.27
N ASN A 91 10.75 -3.30 -10.10
CA ASN A 91 11.54 -4.52 -10.00
C ASN A 91 10.85 -5.75 -10.53
N LEU A 92 9.55 -5.69 -10.63
CA LEU A 92 8.79 -6.84 -11.10
C LEU A 92 8.89 -7.06 -12.61
N ARG A 93 9.43 -6.10 -13.33
CA ARG A 93 9.52 -6.24 -14.78
C ARG A 93 10.43 -7.31 -15.24
#